data_e3b2c72b7371155c93e5f613f78787ed
#
_entry.id   e3b2c72b7371155c93e5f613f78787ed
#
_cell.length_a   1.000
_cell.length_b   1.000
_cell.length_c   1.000
_cell.angle_alpha   90.00
_cell.angle_beta   90.00
_cell.angle_gamma   90.00
#
_symmetry.space_group_name_H-M   'P 1'
#
loop_
_entity.id
_entity.type
_entity.pdbx_description
1 polymer ?
#
loop_
_entity_poly.entity_id
_entity_poly.type
_entity_poly.pdbx_seq_one_letter_code
_entity_poly.pdbx_strand_id
1 'polypeptide(L)'
;MAEGGVDLVFLPRLVLPEGCTPREMQALLCVGQHTGYATRLFLQHAVTGRGANWSSHAVLGRPWWTWSWNQVPAHLRPAEILAEHLRGLR
;
A
#
# COMPACT_ATOMS: atom_id res chain seq x y z
N MET A 1 -0.67 -6.36 13.15
CA MET A 1 0.79 -6.27 13.16
C MET A 1 1.21 -4.81 13.32
N ALA A 2 2.40 -4.57 13.83
CA ALA A 2 2.92 -3.23 13.99
C ALA A 2 4.44 -3.22 13.76
N GLU A 3 4.97 -2.10 13.27
CA GLU A 3 6.39 -1.86 13.15
C GLU A 3 6.66 -0.38 13.37
N GLY A 4 7.64 -0.05 14.24
CA GLY A 4 7.95 1.34 14.55
C GLY A 4 6.78 2.11 15.15
N GLY A 5 5.85 1.44 15.85
CA GLY A 5 4.66 2.05 16.43
C GLY A 5 3.52 2.26 15.44
N VAL A 6 3.66 1.79 14.21
CA VAL A 6 2.63 1.95 13.16
C VAL A 6 1.88 0.63 12.97
N ASP A 7 0.56 0.69 12.94
CA ASP A 7 -0.28 -0.48 12.71
C ASP A 7 -0.27 -0.88 11.24
N LEU A 8 -0.06 -2.18 10.99
CA LEU A 8 -0.03 -2.77 9.67
C LEU A 8 -1.07 -3.88 9.56
N VAL A 9 -1.78 -3.90 8.44
CA VAL A 9 -2.73 -4.97 8.12
C VAL A 9 -2.14 -5.79 6.97
N PHE A 10 -1.87 -7.08 7.22
CA PHE A 10 -1.37 -7.96 6.19
C PHE A 10 -2.51 -8.50 5.34
N LEU A 11 -2.38 -8.34 4.03
CA LEU A 11 -3.35 -8.80 3.05
C LEU A 11 -2.68 -9.91 2.23
N PRO A 12 -2.95 -11.19 2.54
CA PRO A 12 -2.23 -12.29 1.88
C PRO A 12 -2.55 -12.44 0.40
N ARG A 13 -3.70 -11.90 -0.03
CA ARG A 13 -4.13 -12.02 -1.41
C ARG A 13 -4.97 -10.81 -1.79
N LEU A 14 -4.30 -9.76 -2.24
CA LEU A 14 -4.98 -8.54 -2.70
C LEU A 14 -5.12 -8.60 -4.21
N VAL A 15 -6.35 -8.43 -4.69
CA VAL A 15 -6.64 -8.31 -6.12
C VAL A 15 -6.63 -6.83 -6.49
N LEU A 16 -5.73 -6.46 -7.41
CA LEU A 16 -5.55 -5.08 -7.83
C LEU A 16 -6.55 -4.71 -8.94
N PRO A 17 -6.71 -3.41 -9.23
CA PRO A 17 -7.58 -2.97 -10.32
C PRO A 17 -7.16 -3.59 -11.66
N GLU A 18 -8.12 -3.71 -12.57
CA GLU A 18 -7.87 -4.21 -13.91
C GLU A 18 -6.80 -3.38 -14.61
N GLY A 19 -5.93 -4.04 -15.33
CA GLY A 19 -4.79 -3.40 -15.99
C GLY A 19 -3.49 -3.46 -15.21
N CYS A 20 -3.52 -3.90 -13.95
CA CYS A 20 -2.31 -4.09 -13.16
C CYS A 20 -1.64 -5.42 -13.49
N THR A 21 -0.30 -5.43 -13.50
CA THR A 21 0.48 -6.65 -13.74
C THR A 21 1.66 -6.69 -12.75
N PRO A 22 1.74 -7.69 -11.87
CA PRO A 22 0.74 -8.73 -11.61
C PRO A 22 -0.54 -8.14 -10.99
N ARG A 23 -1.67 -8.81 -11.16
CA ARG A 23 -2.95 -8.31 -10.67
C ARG A 23 -3.26 -8.75 -9.25
N GLU A 24 -2.59 -9.77 -8.75
CA GLU A 24 -2.84 -10.33 -7.44
C GLU A 24 -1.52 -10.57 -6.72
N MET A 25 -1.43 -10.17 -5.46
CA MET A 25 -0.20 -10.32 -4.68
C MET A 25 -0.46 -10.06 -3.21
N GLN A 26 0.55 -10.35 -2.37
CA GLN A 26 0.53 -9.96 -0.97
C GLN A 26 0.68 -8.45 -0.84
N ALA A 27 0.07 -7.88 0.20
CA ALA A 27 0.13 -6.46 0.48
C ALA A 27 0.17 -6.19 1.98
N LEU A 28 0.65 -4.99 2.34
CA LEU A 28 0.57 -4.45 3.70
C LEU A 28 -0.13 -3.11 3.62
N LEU A 29 -1.19 -2.95 4.40
CA LEU A 29 -1.87 -1.66 4.53
C LEU A 29 -1.38 -0.98 5.82
N CYS A 30 -0.74 0.16 5.67
CA CYS A 30 -0.29 0.99 6.77
C CYS A 30 -1.39 2.00 7.09
N VAL A 31 -2.00 1.87 8.27
CA VAL A 31 -3.14 2.70 8.67
C VAL A 31 -2.73 3.85 9.58
N GLY A 32 -1.44 4.16 9.63
CA GLY A 32 -0.89 5.28 10.37
C GLY A 32 0.20 5.98 9.56
N GLN A 33 0.74 7.07 10.10
CA GLN A 33 1.74 7.86 9.41
C GLN A 33 3.02 7.04 9.16
N HIS A 34 3.50 7.07 7.92
CA HIS A 34 4.74 6.42 7.52
C HIS A 34 5.42 7.26 6.43
N THR A 35 6.67 7.63 6.67
CA THR A 35 7.50 8.39 5.71
C THR A 35 6.80 9.62 5.14
N GLY A 36 6.08 10.37 6.00
CA GLY A 36 5.40 11.59 5.60
C GLY A 36 3.99 11.41 5.04
N TYR A 37 3.50 10.18 4.93
CA TYR A 37 2.15 9.87 4.45
C TYR A 37 1.27 9.46 5.62
N ALA A 38 0.02 9.91 5.62
CA ALA A 38 -0.93 9.57 6.68
C ALA A 38 -1.26 8.07 6.69
N THR A 39 -1.37 7.48 5.50
CA THR A 39 -1.55 6.05 5.32
C THR A 39 -0.77 5.62 4.08
N ARG A 40 -0.51 4.33 3.95
CA ARG A 40 0.24 3.82 2.81
C ARG A 40 -0.13 2.38 2.50
N LEU A 41 -0.15 2.04 1.22
CA LEU A 41 -0.33 0.66 0.78
C LEU A 41 0.98 0.17 0.19
N PHE A 42 1.50 -0.91 0.76
CA PHE A 42 2.72 -1.57 0.28
C PHE A 42 2.34 -2.83 -0.47
N LEU A 43 2.97 -3.06 -1.61
CA LEU A 43 2.75 -4.24 -2.44
C LEU A 43 4.01 -5.09 -2.49
N GLN A 44 3.83 -6.38 -2.69
CA GLN A 44 4.92 -7.34 -2.82
C GLN A 44 5.81 -7.01 -4.02
N HIS A 45 5.24 -6.48 -5.09
CA HIS A 45 5.96 -6.10 -6.31
C HIS A 45 5.45 -4.76 -6.84
N ALA A 46 6.33 -4.01 -7.51
CA ALA A 46 5.90 -2.84 -8.26
C ALA A 46 5.03 -3.28 -9.44
N VAL A 47 3.99 -2.50 -9.72
CA VAL A 47 3.03 -2.83 -10.78
C VAL A 47 3.42 -2.14 -12.07
N THR A 48 3.53 -2.91 -13.14
CA THR A 48 3.90 -2.39 -14.46
C THR A 48 2.75 -1.54 -15.04
N GLY A 49 3.10 -0.33 -15.50
CA GLY A 49 2.16 0.56 -16.19
C GLY A 49 1.17 1.28 -15.32
N ARG A 50 1.26 1.14 -13.99
CA ARG A 50 0.37 1.80 -13.05
C ARG A 50 1.17 2.44 -11.93
N GLY A 51 0.56 3.43 -11.27
CA GLY A 51 1.22 4.15 -10.21
C GLY A 51 2.32 5.06 -10.73
N ALA A 52 2.96 5.80 -9.84
CA ALA A 52 4.05 6.72 -10.17
C ALA A 52 5.04 6.78 -9.02
N ASN A 53 6.30 7.03 -9.36
CA ASN A 53 7.37 7.19 -8.36
C ASN A 53 7.44 5.99 -7.41
N TRP A 54 7.54 4.80 -7.98
CA TRP A 54 7.66 3.58 -7.20
C TRP A 54 8.95 3.58 -6.39
N SER A 55 8.84 3.16 -5.14
CA SER A 55 9.98 3.03 -4.23
C SER A 55 9.82 1.79 -3.37
N SER A 56 10.94 1.25 -2.90
CA SER A 56 10.92 0.11 -2.01
C SER A 56 11.33 0.53 -0.59
N HIS A 57 10.73 -0.13 0.38
CA HIS A 57 11.02 0.08 1.79
C HIS A 57 11.13 -1.27 2.49
N ALA A 58 12.06 -1.38 3.44
CA ALA A 58 12.16 -2.58 4.27
C ALA A 58 11.13 -2.46 5.39
N VAL A 59 10.15 -3.36 5.40
CA VAL A 59 9.10 -3.42 6.42
C VAL A 59 8.98 -4.86 6.88
N LEU A 60 8.98 -5.09 8.19
CA LEU A 60 8.92 -6.43 8.78
C LEU A 60 10.00 -7.36 8.20
N GLY A 61 11.21 -6.83 7.92
CA GLY A 61 12.34 -7.60 7.44
C GLY A 61 12.28 -7.99 5.97
N ARG A 62 11.37 -7.45 5.18
CA ARG A 62 11.20 -7.74 3.76
C ARG A 62 11.10 -6.46 2.96
N PRO A 63 11.51 -6.45 1.68
CA PRO A 63 11.26 -5.31 0.81
C PRO A 63 9.80 -5.29 0.36
N TRP A 64 9.20 -4.11 0.40
CA TRP A 64 7.84 -3.87 -0.08
C TRP A 64 7.85 -2.66 -1.00
N TRP A 65 6.96 -2.63 -1.98
CA TRP A 65 6.89 -1.56 -2.96
C TRP A 65 5.67 -0.69 -2.74
N THR A 66 5.84 0.61 -2.88
CA THR A 66 4.76 1.57 -2.78
C THR A 66 4.97 2.68 -3.82
N TRP A 67 3.98 3.56 -3.96
CA TRP A 67 4.07 4.65 -4.92
C TRP A 67 3.66 5.96 -4.24
N SER A 68 3.97 7.10 -4.91
CA SER A 68 3.62 8.41 -4.40
C SER A 68 2.14 8.66 -4.58
N TRP A 69 1.36 8.33 -3.54
CA TRP A 69 -0.08 8.54 -3.49
C TRP A 69 -0.42 8.95 -2.06
N ASN A 70 -0.78 10.21 -1.86
CA ASN A 70 -1.08 10.72 -0.54
C ASN A 70 -2.52 11.23 -0.45
N GLN A 71 -2.84 11.97 0.63
CA GLN A 71 -4.17 12.50 0.88
C GLN A 71 -5.22 11.43 1.19
N VAL A 72 -4.77 10.27 1.64
CA VAL A 72 -5.68 9.25 2.17
C VAL A 72 -5.60 9.33 3.70
N PRO A 73 -6.59 9.94 4.34
CA PRO A 73 -6.50 10.22 5.78
C PRO A 73 -6.63 8.95 6.63
N ALA A 74 -5.99 8.97 7.79
CA ALA A 74 -5.97 7.82 8.69
C ALA A 74 -7.27 7.63 9.47
N HIS A 75 -8.19 8.62 9.45
CA HIS A 75 -9.46 8.50 10.17
C HIS A 75 -10.49 7.63 9.45
N LEU A 76 -10.25 7.27 8.18
CA LEU A 76 -11.13 6.39 7.44
C LEU A 76 -11.02 4.96 7.97
N ARG A 77 -12.04 4.16 7.72
CA ARG A 77 -12.00 2.73 8.03
C ARG A 77 -10.94 2.05 7.14
N PRO A 78 -10.31 0.95 7.61
CA PRO A 78 -9.29 0.28 6.81
C PRO A 78 -9.75 -0.10 5.39
N ALA A 79 -10.98 -0.55 5.22
CA ALA A 79 -11.50 -0.87 3.89
C ALA A 79 -11.59 0.37 3.00
N GLU A 80 -11.94 1.51 3.56
CA GLU A 80 -12.01 2.77 2.83
C GLU A 80 -10.61 3.28 2.47
N ILE A 81 -9.66 3.15 3.40
CA ILE A 81 -8.26 3.50 3.15
C ILE A 81 -7.72 2.68 1.98
N LEU A 82 -7.97 1.37 2.00
CA LEU A 82 -7.53 0.48 0.93
C LEU A 82 -8.15 0.88 -0.41
N ALA A 83 -9.46 1.15 -0.44
CA ALA A 83 -10.14 1.55 -1.67
C ALA A 83 -9.55 2.84 -2.26
N GLU A 84 -9.25 3.81 -1.40
CA GLU A 84 -8.66 5.08 -1.84
C GLU A 84 -7.25 4.88 -2.41
N HIS A 85 -6.44 4.01 -1.80
CA HIS A 85 -5.12 3.71 -2.35
C HIS A 85 -5.23 2.99 -3.70
N LEU A 86 -6.16 2.06 -3.84
CA LEU A 86 -6.34 1.33 -5.10
C LEU A 86 -6.77 2.25 -6.24
N ARG A 87 -7.42 3.37 -5.94
CA ARG A 87 -7.76 4.37 -6.97
C ARG A 87 -6.50 4.93 -7.63
N GLY A 88 -5.41 5.02 -6.92
CA GLY A 88 -4.14 5.50 -7.47
C GLY A 88 -3.52 4.56 -8.49
N LEU A 89 -4.04 3.33 -8.61
CA LEU A 89 -3.55 2.33 -9.57
C LEU A 89 -4.49 2.15 -10.78
N ARG A 90 -5.53 2.93 -10.86
CA ARG A 90 -6.47 2.88 -11.98
C ARG A 90 -6.03 3.72 -13.17
#